data_84d43ff793fed0c64c375e10eb4b1b75
#
_entry.id   84d43ff793fed0c64c375e10eb4b1b75
#
_cell.length_a   1.000
_cell.length_b   1.000
_cell.length_c   1.000
_cell.angle_alpha   90.00
_cell.angle_beta   90.00
_cell.angle_gamma   90.00
#
_symmetry.space_group_name_H-M   'P 1'
#
loop_
_entity.id
_entity.type
_entity.pdbx_description
1 polymer ?
#
loop_
_entity_poly.entity_id
_entity_poly.type
_entity_poly.pdbx_seq_one_letter_code
_entity_poly.pdbx_strand_id
1 'polypeptide(L)'
;VIKPSVIVNGDRVNVPIIYGAPERWKSVQQDGYFRDKEGKLQTPLIMFKRDSVEKRRDLGNKMDGNNPQLYQTFQSRYTQANSYDNFSILQGRKPIKEFHHVVVPDFVTLQYSCTLWTDYVAQMNKLIEMINYSSDTYWGDKDKFKFNAKIDTYSNSTEINQGENRVVKTDFGLTLQGYLVPDSINKE
;
A
#
# COMPACT_ATOMS: atom_id res chain seq x y z
N VAL A 1 -7.11 5.09 -4.46
CA VAL A 1 -6.69 5.34 -3.07
C VAL A 1 -7.95 5.45 -2.22
N ILE A 2 -8.02 4.63 -1.17
CA ILE A 2 -9.13 4.66 -0.20
C ILE A 2 -8.97 5.94 0.62
N LYS A 3 -10.03 6.75 0.68
CA LYS A 3 -10.12 7.91 1.58
C LYS A 3 -11.18 7.61 2.63
N PRO A 4 -10.81 6.93 3.73
CA PRO A 4 -11.76 6.61 4.78
C PRO A 4 -12.29 7.90 5.41
N SER A 5 -13.57 7.95 5.63
CA SER A 5 -14.23 9.09 6.26
C SER A 5 -15.36 8.63 7.18
N VAL A 6 -15.55 9.31 8.27
CA VAL A 6 -16.62 9.06 9.25
C VAL A 6 -17.38 10.34 9.54
N ILE A 7 -18.58 10.21 10.07
CA ILE A 7 -19.37 11.34 10.53
C ILE A 7 -19.07 11.54 12.03
N VAL A 8 -18.60 12.73 12.37
CA VAL A 8 -18.35 13.19 13.75
C VAL A 8 -19.18 14.42 13.97
N ASN A 9 -20.09 14.42 14.94
CA ASN A 9 -20.98 15.53 15.26
C ASN A 9 -21.79 16.12 14.06
N GLY A 10 -22.10 15.27 13.07
CA GLY A 10 -22.82 15.69 11.86
C GLY A 10 -21.92 16.06 10.68
N ASP A 11 -20.65 16.29 10.90
CA ASP A 11 -19.68 16.63 9.86
C ASP A 11 -18.92 15.40 9.35
N ARG A 12 -18.63 15.39 8.06
CA ARG A 12 -17.82 14.34 7.44
C ARG A 12 -16.35 14.62 7.61
N VAL A 13 -15.67 13.82 8.42
CA VAL A 13 -14.24 13.95 8.72
C VAL A 13 -13.46 12.85 8.00
N ASN A 14 -12.40 13.22 7.29
CA ASN A 14 -11.45 12.27 6.72
C ASN A 14 -10.59 11.69 7.83
N VAL A 15 -10.45 10.35 7.82
CA VAL A 15 -9.63 9.64 8.81
C VAL A 15 -8.17 9.68 8.38
N PRO A 16 -7.26 10.22 9.18
CA PRO A 16 -5.83 10.21 8.88
C PRO A 16 -5.29 8.79 8.92
N ILE A 17 -4.42 8.47 7.96
CA ILE A 17 -3.73 7.19 7.85
C ILE A 17 -2.24 7.46 8.05
N ILE A 18 -1.64 6.83 9.07
CA ILE A 18 -0.28 7.13 9.50
C ILE A 18 0.57 5.88 9.49
N TYR A 19 1.80 6.00 8.97
CA TYR A 19 2.80 4.95 9.09
C TYR A 19 3.43 4.96 10.48
N GLY A 20 3.31 3.85 11.19
CA GLY A 20 3.85 3.65 12.53
C GLY A 20 5.33 3.28 12.51
N ALA A 21 6.21 4.23 12.27
CA ALA A 21 7.64 4.03 12.56
C ALA A 21 7.86 3.89 14.07
N PRO A 22 8.90 3.13 14.53
CA PRO A 22 9.17 2.95 15.97
C PRO A 22 9.30 4.28 16.74
N GLU A 23 9.85 5.29 16.11
CA GLU A 23 10.00 6.64 16.66
C GLU A 23 8.64 7.36 16.81
N ARG A 24 7.76 7.21 15.84
CA ARG A 24 6.40 7.77 15.89
C ARG A 24 5.49 7.00 16.84
N TRP A 25 5.73 5.70 17.02
CA TRP A 25 4.99 4.89 17.98
C TRP A 25 5.19 5.37 19.43
N LYS A 26 6.41 5.72 19.80
CA LYS A 26 6.69 6.35 21.09
C LYS A 26 5.94 7.67 21.27
N SER A 27 5.87 8.47 20.21
CA SER A 27 5.14 9.74 20.19
C SER A 27 3.60 9.55 20.35
N VAL A 28 3.05 8.45 19.86
CA VAL A 28 1.62 8.13 20.06
C VAL A 28 1.35 7.63 21.48
N GLN A 29 2.33 6.95 22.09
CA GLN A 29 2.17 6.39 23.44
C GLN A 29 2.35 7.40 24.57
N GLN A 30 3.24 8.36 24.44
CA GLN A 30 3.65 9.18 25.62
C GLN A 30 3.34 10.68 25.52
N ASP A 31 3.67 11.34 24.41
CA ASP A 31 3.40 12.79 24.22
C ASP A 31 3.58 13.13 22.75
N GLY A 32 2.54 13.20 21.96
CA GLY A 32 2.74 13.41 20.55
C GLY A 32 1.62 14.14 19.83
N TYR A 33 1.88 14.44 18.60
CA TYR A 33 1.03 15.15 17.65
C TYR A 33 -0.41 14.59 17.48
N PHE A 34 -0.67 13.39 18.02
CA PHE A 34 -1.97 12.72 17.95
C PHE A 34 -2.71 12.69 19.27
N ARG A 35 -2.21 13.41 20.28
CA ARG A 35 -2.88 13.60 21.55
C ARG A 35 -3.34 15.04 21.71
N ASP A 36 -4.46 15.21 22.37
CA ASP A 36 -4.98 16.50 22.77
C ASP A 36 -4.18 17.04 23.99
N LYS A 37 -4.39 18.31 24.32
CA LYS A 37 -3.79 18.97 25.49
C LYS A 37 -4.09 18.24 26.81
N GLU A 38 -5.17 17.47 26.85
CA GLU A 38 -5.59 16.62 27.95
C GLU A 38 -4.98 15.20 27.91
N GLY A 39 -4.10 14.91 26.93
CA GLY A 39 -3.48 13.59 26.75
C GLY A 39 -4.35 12.54 26.06
N LYS A 40 -5.55 12.89 25.61
CA LYS A 40 -6.47 12.00 24.90
C LYS A 40 -6.02 11.79 23.44
N LEU A 41 -6.07 10.55 22.97
CA LEU A 41 -5.80 10.23 21.56
C LEU A 41 -6.82 10.91 20.65
N GLN A 42 -6.36 11.60 19.62
CA GLN A 42 -7.23 12.21 18.62
C GLN A 42 -7.78 11.11 17.69
N THR A 43 -9.04 10.85 17.85
CA THR A 43 -9.80 9.86 17.06
C THR A 43 -10.73 10.57 16.07
N PRO A 44 -11.05 10.00 14.94
CA PRO A 44 -10.64 8.68 14.41
C PRO A 44 -9.22 8.67 13.82
N LEU A 45 -8.51 7.55 13.97
CA LEU A 45 -7.13 7.39 13.51
C LEU A 45 -6.90 5.98 12.97
N ILE A 46 -6.16 5.87 11.87
CA ILE A 46 -5.66 4.59 11.33
C ILE A 46 -4.15 4.63 11.34
N MET A 47 -3.54 3.62 11.94
CA MET A 47 -2.09 3.44 11.90
C MET A 47 -1.75 2.10 11.30
N PHE A 48 -0.68 2.05 10.49
CA PHE A 48 -0.16 0.82 9.92
C PHE A 48 1.36 0.76 10.04
N LYS A 49 1.88 -0.44 10.20
CA LYS A 49 3.32 -0.73 10.18
C LYS A 49 3.60 -1.95 9.33
N ARG A 50 4.77 -1.98 8.69
CA ARG A 50 5.22 -3.17 7.98
C ARG A 50 5.85 -4.15 8.96
N ASP A 51 5.37 -5.40 8.94
CA ASP A 51 5.88 -6.48 9.79
C ASP A 51 6.93 -7.31 9.05
N SER A 52 6.63 -7.72 7.81
CA SER A 52 7.56 -8.55 7.03
C SER A 52 7.55 -8.23 5.53
N VAL A 53 8.62 -8.66 4.87
CA VAL A 53 8.75 -8.71 3.41
C VAL A 53 9.22 -10.12 3.07
N GLU A 54 8.39 -10.89 2.39
CA GLU A 54 8.68 -12.28 2.04
C GLU A 54 8.78 -12.43 0.52
N LYS A 55 9.83 -13.08 0.07
CA LYS A 55 9.99 -13.38 -1.35
C LYS A 55 9.04 -14.51 -1.77
N ARG A 56 8.26 -14.26 -2.81
CA ARG A 56 7.38 -15.27 -3.40
C ARG A 56 8.18 -16.23 -4.26
N ARG A 57 8.32 -17.46 -3.77
CA ARG A 57 9.05 -18.53 -4.46
C ARG A 57 8.16 -19.41 -5.34
N ASP A 58 6.86 -19.25 -5.21
CA ASP A 58 5.84 -19.86 -6.06
C ASP A 58 5.81 -19.26 -7.48
N LEU A 59 6.27 -18.03 -7.62
CA LEU A 59 6.45 -17.38 -8.91
C LEU A 59 7.92 -17.46 -9.33
N GLY A 60 8.17 -17.98 -10.53
CA GLY A 60 9.51 -18.00 -11.10
C GLY A 60 10.01 -16.58 -11.37
N ASN A 61 10.94 -16.12 -10.55
CA ASN A 61 11.52 -14.79 -10.72
C ASN A 61 12.69 -14.77 -11.70
N LYS A 62 13.45 -15.87 -11.77
CA LYS A 62 14.62 -16.03 -12.64
C LYS A 62 14.53 -17.38 -13.31
N MET A 63 14.61 -17.39 -14.63
CA MET A 63 14.30 -18.60 -15.42
C MET A 63 15.34 -19.70 -15.30
N ASP A 64 16.60 -19.36 -15.05
CA ASP A 64 17.68 -20.33 -14.96
C ASP A 64 18.68 -19.95 -13.88
N GLY A 65 18.98 -20.90 -12.98
CA GLY A 65 19.96 -20.72 -11.92
C GLY A 65 21.41 -20.61 -12.45
N ASN A 66 21.71 -21.25 -13.60
CA ASN A 66 23.01 -21.23 -14.22
C ASN A 66 23.23 -20.00 -15.12
N ASN A 67 22.15 -19.44 -15.66
CA ASN A 67 22.18 -18.24 -16.50
C ASN A 67 21.01 -17.32 -16.14
N PRO A 68 21.09 -16.61 -15.00
CA PRO A 68 20.00 -15.76 -14.52
C PRO A 68 19.76 -14.62 -15.51
N GLN A 69 18.60 -14.65 -16.16
CA GLN A 69 18.17 -13.56 -17.02
C GLN A 69 17.57 -12.44 -16.18
N LEU A 70 18.28 -11.31 -16.12
CA LEU A 70 17.80 -10.11 -15.46
C LEU A 70 16.79 -9.32 -16.32
N TYR A 71 16.80 -9.57 -17.62
CA TYR A 71 15.95 -8.90 -18.59
C TYR A 71 15.29 -9.92 -19.50
N GLN A 72 14.05 -9.66 -19.85
CA GLN A 72 13.37 -10.32 -20.96
C GLN A 72 13.25 -9.32 -22.11
N THR A 73 13.66 -9.75 -23.31
CA THR A 73 13.59 -8.93 -24.51
C THR A 73 12.43 -9.38 -25.37
N PHE A 74 11.47 -8.50 -25.59
CA PHE A 74 10.36 -8.70 -26.50
C PHE A 74 10.61 -7.89 -27.78
N GLN A 75 10.29 -8.51 -28.90
CA GLN A 75 10.35 -7.87 -30.20
C GLN A 75 8.93 -7.57 -30.66
N SER A 76 8.65 -6.32 -30.97
CA SER A 76 7.41 -5.92 -31.63
C SER A 76 7.67 -5.30 -33.00
N ARG A 77 6.64 -5.32 -33.85
CA ARG A 77 6.69 -4.59 -35.11
C ARG A 77 6.47 -3.12 -34.81
N TYR A 78 7.34 -2.26 -35.33
CA TYR A 78 7.16 -0.83 -35.18
C TYR A 78 5.90 -0.37 -35.89
N THR A 79 5.07 0.36 -35.17
CA THR A 79 3.93 1.09 -35.70
C THR A 79 3.90 2.49 -35.08
N GLN A 80 3.30 3.45 -35.75
CA GLN A 80 3.20 4.80 -35.23
C GLN A 80 2.41 4.86 -33.90
N ALA A 81 1.50 3.91 -33.68
CA ALA A 81 0.67 3.84 -32.49
C ALA A 81 1.43 3.34 -31.24
N ASN A 82 2.50 2.57 -31.42
CA ASN A 82 3.33 2.05 -30.33
C ASN A 82 4.76 2.60 -30.32
N SER A 83 4.98 3.71 -31.03
CA SER A 83 6.26 4.43 -30.96
C SER A 83 6.42 5.11 -29.60
N TYR A 84 7.55 4.89 -28.96
CA TYR A 84 7.90 5.53 -27.69
C TYR A 84 8.19 7.02 -27.87
N ASP A 85 8.87 7.36 -28.97
CA ASP A 85 9.17 8.73 -29.36
C ASP A 85 9.09 8.94 -30.87
N ASN A 86 9.14 10.19 -31.30
CA ASN A 86 9.14 10.58 -32.71
C ASN A 86 10.55 10.80 -33.28
N PHE A 87 11.60 10.50 -32.52
CA PHE A 87 12.97 10.81 -32.90
C PHE A 87 13.39 10.15 -34.22
N SER A 88 13.05 8.88 -34.41
CA SER A 88 13.35 8.15 -35.64
C SER A 88 12.60 8.71 -36.85
N ILE A 89 11.40 9.23 -36.65
CA ILE A 89 10.58 9.86 -37.70
C ILE A 89 11.17 11.22 -38.07
N LEU A 90 11.61 12.01 -37.11
CA LEU A 90 12.26 13.32 -37.33
C LEU A 90 13.57 13.19 -38.11
N GLN A 91 14.29 12.06 -37.94
CA GLN A 91 15.50 11.76 -38.70
C GLN A 91 15.24 11.11 -40.09
N GLY A 92 13.99 10.96 -40.50
CA GLY A 92 13.61 10.33 -41.75
C GLY A 92 13.87 8.82 -41.82
N ARG A 93 14.16 8.18 -40.69
CA ARG A 93 14.35 6.74 -40.58
C ARG A 93 13.05 6.09 -40.14
N LYS A 94 12.63 5.03 -40.87
CA LYS A 94 11.46 4.23 -40.48
C LYS A 94 11.96 2.95 -39.82
N PRO A 95 11.92 2.79 -38.50
CA PRO A 95 12.29 1.56 -37.85
C PRO A 95 11.31 0.44 -38.23
N ILE A 96 11.81 -0.76 -38.42
CA ILE A 96 11.00 -1.94 -38.80
C ILE A 96 10.63 -2.75 -37.57
N LYS A 97 11.51 -2.74 -36.58
CA LYS A 97 11.39 -3.53 -35.34
C LYS A 97 11.70 -2.67 -34.14
N GLU A 98 10.98 -2.95 -33.09
CA GLU A 98 11.14 -2.34 -31.78
C GLU A 98 11.46 -3.44 -30.77
N PHE A 99 12.47 -3.23 -29.94
CA PHE A 99 12.88 -4.18 -28.91
C PHE A 99 12.58 -3.56 -27.54
N HIS A 100 11.77 -4.25 -26.75
CA HIS A 100 11.48 -3.88 -25.38
C HIS A 100 12.28 -4.76 -24.44
N HIS A 101 13.16 -4.16 -23.66
CA HIS A 101 13.89 -4.82 -22.58
C HIS A 101 13.15 -4.61 -21.27
N VAL A 102 12.56 -5.67 -20.76
CA VAL A 102 11.79 -5.63 -19.50
C VAL A 102 12.59 -6.32 -18.41
N VAL A 103 12.81 -5.61 -17.30
CA VAL A 103 13.48 -6.17 -16.13
C VAL A 103 12.56 -7.20 -15.46
N VAL A 104 13.13 -8.36 -15.11
CA VAL A 104 12.40 -9.37 -14.33
C VAL A 104 12.37 -8.96 -12.85
N PRO A 105 11.21 -8.60 -12.30
CA PRO A 105 11.11 -8.16 -10.93
C PRO A 105 11.19 -9.33 -9.94
N ASP A 106 11.58 -9.05 -8.70
CA ASP A 106 11.41 -9.97 -7.60
C ASP A 106 10.00 -9.81 -7.00
N PHE A 107 9.16 -10.84 -7.12
CA PHE A 107 7.83 -10.84 -6.53
C PHE A 107 7.90 -11.06 -5.01
N VAL A 108 7.20 -10.23 -4.27
CA VAL A 108 7.20 -10.24 -2.81
C VAL A 108 5.80 -10.16 -2.23
N THR A 109 5.64 -10.72 -1.05
CA THR A 109 4.48 -10.54 -0.19
C THR A 109 4.89 -9.61 0.96
N LEU A 110 4.17 -8.53 1.13
CA LEU A 110 4.37 -7.56 2.20
C LEU A 110 3.26 -7.74 3.23
N GLN A 111 3.62 -7.93 4.48
CA GLN A 111 2.66 -8.02 5.58
C GLN A 111 2.70 -6.75 6.41
N TYR A 112 1.52 -6.23 6.70
CA TYR A 112 1.30 -5.04 7.51
C TYR A 112 0.32 -5.33 8.62
N SER A 113 0.61 -4.84 9.82
CA SER A 113 -0.35 -4.72 10.90
C SER A 113 -0.96 -3.33 10.88
N CYS A 114 -2.27 -3.29 10.93
CA CYS A 114 -3.05 -2.06 10.92
C CYS A 114 -3.90 -1.99 12.18
N THR A 115 -4.01 -0.80 12.77
CA THR A 115 -4.85 -0.54 13.93
C THR A 115 -5.73 0.67 13.66
N LEU A 116 -7.01 0.53 13.95
CA LEU A 116 -8.00 1.61 13.91
C LEU A 116 -8.38 2.02 15.33
N TRP A 117 -8.52 3.32 15.56
CA TRP A 117 -9.07 3.88 16.79
C TRP A 117 -10.23 4.81 16.46
N THR A 118 -11.32 4.64 17.19
CA THR A 118 -12.50 5.51 17.10
C THR A 118 -13.11 5.75 18.48
N ASP A 119 -13.94 6.78 18.61
CA ASP A 119 -14.67 7.04 19.85
C ASP A 119 -15.90 6.13 19.99
N TYR A 120 -16.53 5.76 18.88
CA TYR A 120 -17.77 5.01 18.88
C TYR A 120 -17.72 3.75 18.00
N VAL A 121 -18.36 2.69 18.47
CA VAL A 121 -18.47 1.41 17.74
C VAL A 121 -19.15 1.59 16.36
N ALA A 122 -20.14 2.49 16.26
CA ALA A 122 -20.79 2.78 15.00
C ALA A 122 -19.83 3.35 13.93
N GLN A 123 -18.91 4.21 14.34
CA GLN A 123 -17.86 4.75 13.47
C GLN A 123 -16.88 3.64 13.06
N MET A 124 -16.51 2.77 14.00
CA MET A 124 -15.64 1.62 13.73
C MET A 124 -16.24 0.70 12.69
N ASN A 125 -17.50 0.30 12.86
CA ASN A 125 -18.20 -0.57 11.92
C ASN A 125 -18.27 0.04 10.52
N LYS A 126 -18.47 1.36 10.43
CA LYS A 126 -18.50 2.07 9.15
C LYS A 126 -17.13 2.07 8.45
N LEU A 127 -16.04 2.21 9.21
CA LEU A 127 -14.68 2.11 8.67
C LEU A 127 -14.36 0.68 8.21
N ILE A 128 -14.69 -0.31 9.02
CA ILE A 128 -14.50 -1.72 8.68
C ILE A 128 -15.28 -2.07 7.40
N GLU A 129 -16.54 -1.65 7.29
CA GLU A 129 -17.35 -1.85 6.08
C GLU A 129 -16.66 -1.26 4.85
N MET A 130 -16.17 -0.03 4.94
CA MET A 130 -15.50 0.67 3.84
C MET A 130 -14.19 0.01 3.44
N ILE A 131 -13.37 -0.39 4.41
CA ILE A 131 -12.08 -1.04 4.19
C ILE A 131 -12.28 -2.45 3.63
N ASN A 132 -13.23 -3.20 4.19
CA ASN A 132 -13.54 -4.56 3.74
C ASN A 132 -14.08 -4.57 2.30
N TYR A 133 -14.93 -3.61 1.94
CA TYR A 133 -15.41 -3.46 0.57
C TYR A 133 -14.28 -3.20 -0.43
N SER A 134 -13.17 -2.61 0.03
CA SER A 134 -11.99 -2.33 -0.78
C SER A 134 -10.94 -3.45 -0.74
N SER A 135 -11.17 -4.50 0.05
CA SER A 135 -10.31 -5.69 0.07
C SER A 135 -10.39 -6.44 -1.26
N ASP A 136 -9.38 -7.27 -1.54
CA ASP A 136 -9.24 -8.07 -2.77
C ASP A 136 -9.15 -7.26 -4.07
N THR A 137 -8.89 -5.98 -3.97
CA THR A 137 -8.68 -5.07 -5.09
C THR A 137 -7.23 -4.58 -5.16
N TYR A 138 -6.92 -3.82 -6.21
CA TYR A 138 -5.61 -3.20 -6.37
C TYR A 138 -5.58 -1.82 -5.72
N TRP A 139 -4.76 -1.69 -4.68
CA TRP A 139 -4.50 -0.43 -4.01
C TRP A 139 -3.26 0.24 -4.60
N GLY A 140 -3.31 1.52 -4.82
CA GLY A 140 -2.20 2.32 -5.33
C GLY A 140 -2.62 3.44 -6.24
N ASP A 141 -1.63 4.04 -6.87
CA ASP A 141 -1.82 5.10 -7.85
C ASP A 141 -2.00 4.49 -9.25
N LYS A 142 -2.91 5.05 -10.03
CA LYS A 142 -3.22 4.56 -11.39
C LYS A 142 -2.00 4.65 -12.31
N ASP A 143 -1.19 5.68 -12.14
CA ASP A 143 -0.08 6.02 -13.04
C ASP A 143 1.29 5.53 -12.53
N LYS A 144 1.35 4.94 -11.32
CA LYS A 144 2.59 4.46 -10.70
C LYS A 144 2.54 2.97 -10.43
N PHE A 145 2.13 2.61 -9.20
CA PHE A 145 2.13 1.23 -8.74
C PHE A 145 0.78 0.86 -8.15
N LYS A 146 0.32 -0.35 -8.46
CA LYS A 146 -0.88 -0.95 -7.88
C LYS A 146 -0.53 -2.34 -7.40
N PHE A 147 -0.89 -2.63 -6.15
CA PHE A 147 -0.69 -3.92 -5.55
C PHE A 147 -2.01 -4.51 -5.08
N ASN A 148 -2.17 -5.82 -5.26
CA ASN A 148 -3.33 -6.52 -4.74
C ASN A 148 -3.26 -6.51 -3.21
N ALA A 149 -4.33 -6.06 -2.57
CA ALA A 149 -4.46 -5.93 -1.13
C ALA A 149 -5.51 -6.91 -0.60
N LYS A 150 -5.13 -7.74 0.38
CA LYS A 150 -6.00 -8.73 1.01
C LYS A 150 -6.06 -8.51 2.50
N ILE A 151 -7.26 -8.61 3.05
CA ILE A 151 -7.52 -8.52 4.49
C ILE A 151 -8.37 -9.73 4.87
N ASP A 152 -7.86 -10.54 5.78
CA ASP A 152 -8.53 -11.79 6.14
C ASP A 152 -9.38 -11.66 7.40
N THR A 153 -8.89 -10.96 8.43
CA THR A 153 -9.54 -10.92 9.75
C THR A 153 -9.44 -9.55 10.40
N TYR A 154 -10.49 -9.22 11.16
CA TYR A 154 -10.52 -8.06 12.05
C TYR A 154 -10.67 -8.53 13.50
N SER A 155 -9.81 -8.07 14.39
CA SER A 155 -9.84 -8.34 15.81
C SER A 155 -10.24 -7.09 16.57
N ASN A 156 -11.39 -7.14 17.24
CA ASN A 156 -11.90 -6.01 18.01
C ASN A 156 -11.45 -6.14 19.46
N SER A 157 -10.81 -5.11 19.99
CA SER A 157 -10.52 -4.98 21.41
C SER A 157 -11.09 -3.65 21.90
N THR A 158 -12.06 -3.72 22.80
CA THR A 158 -12.63 -2.54 23.44
C THR A 158 -12.30 -2.62 24.93
N GLU A 159 -11.40 -1.76 25.38
CA GLU A 159 -11.09 -1.63 26.80
C GLU A 159 -12.01 -0.58 27.39
N ILE A 160 -12.79 -0.98 28.41
CA ILE A 160 -13.64 -0.09 29.19
C ILE A 160 -13.08 -0.11 30.60
N ASN A 161 -12.14 0.77 30.88
CA ASN A 161 -11.62 0.99 32.21
C ASN A 161 -12.36 2.15 32.89
N GLN A 162 -12.68 1.99 34.15
CA GLN A 162 -13.36 3.02 34.94
C GLN A 162 -12.40 4.20 35.14
N GLY A 163 -12.74 5.38 34.61
CA GLY A 163 -11.92 6.60 34.71
C GLY A 163 -11.01 6.90 33.52
N GLU A 164 -10.93 6.01 32.51
CA GLU A 164 -10.19 6.26 31.28
C GLU A 164 -11.10 6.65 30.11
N ASN A 165 -10.54 7.38 29.15
CA ASN A 165 -11.26 7.73 27.93
C ASN A 165 -11.61 6.46 27.14
N ARG A 166 -12.88 6.27 26.87
CA ARG A 166 -13.35 5.16 26.05
C ARG A 166 -12.81 5.28 24.64
N VAL A 167 -12.03 4.29 24.21
CA VAL A 167 -11.51 4.17 22.85
C VAL A 167 -11.85 2.79 22.31
N VAL A 168 -12.48 2.75 21.15
CA VAL A 168 -12.75 1.51 20.42
C VAL A 168 -11.57 1.24 19.52
N LYS A 169 -10.97 0.07 19.66
CA LYS A 169 -9.79 -0.36 18.90
C LYS A 169 -10.10 -1.61 18.09
N THR A 170 -9.64 -1.63 16.84
CA THR A 170 -9.68 -2.81 15.98
C THR A 170 -8.34 -2.99 15.30
N ASP A 171 -7.78 -4.19 15.41
CA ASP A 171 -6.55 -4.58 14.74
C ASP A 171 -6.89 -5.50 13.55
N PHE A 172 -6.16 -5.34 12.43
CA PHE A 172 -6.28 -6.22 11.27
C PHE A 172 -4.95 -6.37 10.54
N GLY A 173 -4.76 -7.52 9.89
CA GLY A 173 -3.63 -7.81 9.03
C GLY A 173 -3.93 -7.42 7.58
N LEU A 174 -3.00 -6.73 6.92
CA LEU A 174 -3.06 -6.40 5.51
C LEU A 174 -1.91 -7.10 4.78
N THR A 175 -2.25 -7.93 3.81
CA THR A 175 -1.29 -8.61 2.93
C THR A 175 -1.29 -7.95 1.55
N LEU A 176 -0.15 -7.41 1.14
CA LEU A 176 0.06 -6.84 -0.18
C LEU A 176 0.92 -7.76 -1.04
N GLN A 177 0.45 -8.07 -2.24
CA GLN A 177 1.21 -8.79 -3.24
C GLN A 177 1.84 -7.78 -4.20
N GLY A 178 3.17 -7.67 -4.14
CA GLY A 178 3.92 -6.67 -4.89
C GLY A 178 5.14 -7.24 -5.59
N TYR A 179 5.93 -6.35 -6.15
CA TYR A 179 7.22 -6.67 -6.77
C TYR A 179 8.25 -5.59 -6.43
N LEU A 180 9.51 -5.98 -6.47
CA LEU A 180 10.65 -5.10 -6.27
C LEU A 180 11.54 -5.11 -7.50
N VAL A 181 11.95 -3.93 -7.93
CA VAL A 181 12.96 -3.73 -8.96
C VAL A 181 14.11 -2.95 -8.29
N PRO A 182 15.34 -3.48 -8.29
CA PRO A 182 16.49 -2.75 -7.72
C PRO A 182 16.77 -1.46 -8.50
N ASP A 183 17.03 -0.37 -7.80
CA ASP A 183 17.37 0.93 -8.41
C ASP A 183 18.62 0.86 -9.30
N SER A 184 19.56 -0.04 -8.99
CA SER A 184 20.76 -0.26 -9.80
C SER A 184 20.46 -0.77 -11.22
N ILE A 185 19.27 -1.34 -11.43
CA ILE A 185 18.85 -1.89 -12.70
C ILE A 185 17.87 -0.94 -13.41
N ASN A 186 17.15 -0.15 -12.64
CA ASN A 186 16.22 0.86 -13.15
C ASN A 186 17.01 2.13 -13.49
N LYS A 187 17.76 2.08 -14.57
CA LYS A 187 18.43 3.27 -15.12
C LYS A 187 17.44 3.99 -16.02
N GLU A 188 17.13 5.22 -15.64
CA GLU A 188 16.51 6.18 -16.55
C GLU A 188 17.43 6.49 -17.74
#